data_76d4778b93f99678b495b52d548f184b
#
_entry.id   76d4778b93f99678b495b52d548f184b
#
_cell.length_a   1.000
_cell.length_b   1.000
_cell.length_c   1.000
_cell.angle_alpha   90.00
_cell.angle_beta   90.00
_cell.angle_gamma   90.00
#
_symmetry.space_group_name_H-M   'P 1'
#
loop_
_entity.id
_entity.type
_entity.pdbx_description
1 polymer ?
#
loop_
_entity_poly.entity_id
_entity_poly.type
_entity_poly.pdbx_seq_one_letter_code
_entity_poly.pdbx_strand_id
1 'polypeptide(L)'
;MTGATSSSASPQHGLTDRLARWAKGLSGKPEEEENEPEQRPRAGTASSREVTRRRQLYDEIGSFLFAHDLDLTPINFSVALDYLTGANIGVEKAIRAVLMERGKITNGWMETVAAEQRADEVTPESLANMLDKVEENLTQFTGLMHESRNSAKDYGAALQEQAKGLIEGSENDPVLARLVGLTRSMVEKTRQVENQLRENQKQTKALKSSLETARRAAEHDHLTGLPNRRAFEGVLREEVKVAREQGEMLSVAFCDIDHFKNINDTHGHDTGDRVLKFIAGLLTKASNDRCHVARHGGEEFVMLFRGKTAAEACEAVDSVREDLATRSLVNRTNGERMERVSFSAGVANVLAFDDPSRALKAADRALYLAKEHGRNRVYLAAETD
;
A
#
# COMPACT_ATOMS: atom_id res chain seq x y z
N MET A 1 69.11 23.49 0.84
CA MET A 1 69.08 22.65 -0.36
C MET A 1 68.20 21.48 -0.10
N THR A 2 67.17 21.33 -0.98
CA THR A 2 66.27 20.19 -1.20
C THR A 2 65.39 19.83 0.00
N GLY A 3 64.11 20.10 0.10
CA GLY A 3 63.03 20.11 -0.90
C GLY A 3 62.35 18.73 -0.92
N ALA A 4 61.36 18.50 -0.03
CA ALA A 4 60.46 17.36 -0.16
C ALA A 4 59.02 17.86 0.04
N THR A 5 58.29 17.93 -1.06
CA THR A 5 56.86 18.24 -1.15
C THR A 5 56.09 16.98 -0.85
N SER A 6 55.28 16.98 0.23
CA SER A 6 54.27 15.94 0.49
C SER A 6 52.98 16.32 -0.21
N SER A 7 52.62 15.54 -1.21
CA SER A 7 51.31 15.59 -1.89
C SER A 7 50.25 14.95 -1.02
N SER A 8 49.29 15.74 -0.56
CA SER A 8 48.08 15.26 0.11
C SER A 8 47.07 14.80 -0.94
N ALA A 9 46.87 13.50 -1.10
CA ALA A 9 45.81 12.92 -1.92
C ALA A 9 44.47 13.01 -1.21
N SER A 10 43.51 13.66 -1.84
CA SER A 10 42.12 13.80 -1.37
C SER A 10 41.36 12.46 -1.34
N PRO A 11 40.53 12.21 -0.33
CA PRO A 11 39.80 10.95 -0.20
C PRO A 11 38.61 10.74 -1.15
N GLN A 12 38.39 11.65 -2.09
CA GLN A 12 37.17 11.69 -2.93
C GLN A 12 37.13 10.70 -4.11
N HIS A 13 38.23 10.06 -4.48
CA HIS A 13 38.26 9.12 -5.61
C HIS A 13 37.84 7.67 -5.23
N GLY A 14 37.84 7.36 -3.98
CA GLY A 14 37.53 5.99 -3.52
C GLY A 14 36.05 5.57 -3.57
N LEU A 15 35.16 6.54 -3.47
CA LEU A 15 33.70 6.25 -3.39
C LEU A 15 33.08 6.05 -4.78
N THR A 16 33.44 6.89 -5.74
CA THR A 16 32.97 6.77 -7.13
C THR A 16 33.46 5.51 -7.83
N ASP A 17 34.70 5.08 -7.55
CA ASP A 17 35.27 3.85 -8.10
C ASP A 17 34.67 2.59 -7.45
N ARG A 18 34.20 2.67 -6.20
CA ARG A 18 33.50 1.57 -5.52
C ARG A 18 32.08 1.44 -6.00
N LEU A 19 31.36 2.55 -6.22
CA LEU A 19 30.01 2.58 -6.82
C LEU A 19 30.02 2.08 -8.26
N ALA A 20 31.03 2.45 -9.05
CA ALA A 20 31.19 1.98 -10.43
C ALA A 20 31.49 0.46 -10.51
N ARG A 21 32.22 -0.10 -9.55
CA ARG A 21 32.44 -1.55 -9.44
C ARG A 21 31.18 -2.31 -9.02
N TRP A 22 30.37 -1.72 -8.15
CA TRP A 22 29.10 -2.32 -7.72
C TRP A 22 28.08 -2.35 -8.87
N ALA A 23 27.95 -1.27 -9.63
CA ALA A 23 27.09 -1.20 -10.82
C ALA A 23 27.51 -2.18 -11.93
N LYS A 24 28.81 -2.46 -12.08
CA LYS A 24 29.33 -3.47 -13.03
C LYS A 24 29.07 -4.91 -12.58
N GLY A 25 28.97 -5.16 -11.28
CA GLY A 25 28.64 -6.47 -10.73
C GLY A 25 27.19 -6.93 -10.97
N LEU A 26 26.29 -6.02 -11.34
CA LEU A 26 24.88 -6.32 -11.66
C LEU A 26 24.63 -6.64 -13.14
N SER A 27 25.62 -6.52 -14.03
CA SER A 27 25.50 -6.73 -15.49
C SER A 27 26.37 -7.87 -16.04
N GLY A 28 26.73 -8.85 -15.21
CA GLY A 28 27.62 -9.95 -15.60
C GLY A 28 26.96 -10.93 -16.57
N LYS A 29 27.50 -11.03 -17.81
CA LYS A 29 27.39 -12.20 -18.69
C LYS A 29 28.38 -13.28 -18.21
N PRO A 30 28.06 -14.56 -18.39
CA PRO A 30 28.95 -15.65 -17.96
C PRO A 30 30.13 -15.83 -18.91
N GLU A 31 31.33 -15.87 -18.36
CA GLU A 31 32.50 -16.44 -19.04
C GLU A 31 32.64 -17.93 -18.66
N GLU A 32 32.86 -18.75 -19.68
CA GLU A 32 33.09 -20.18 -19.57
C GLU A 32 34.48 -20.46 -18.97
N GLU A 33 34.55 -21.23 -17.91
CA GLU A 33 35.80 -21.90 -17.48
C GLU A 33 35.56 -23.33 -17.08
N GLU A 34 36.59 -24.14 -17.37
CA GLU A 34 36.68 -25.59 -17.48
C GLU A 34 36.43 -26.39 -16.20
N ASN A 35 36.03 -27.64 -16.40
CA ASN A 35 35.66 -28.66 -15.44
C ASN A 35 36.77 -29.08 -14.45
N GLU A 36 36.40 -29.09 -13.16
CA GLU A 36 36.88 -30.04 -12.15
C GLU A 36 35.71 -30.47 -11.23
N PRO A 37 35.73 -31.68 -10.61
CA PRO A 37 34.52 -32.40 -10.25
C PRO A 37 33.84 -31.86 -8.95
N GLU A 38 32.53 -31.76 -9.06
CA GLU A 38 31.57 -31.27 -8.04
C GLU A 38 31.65 -31.99 -6.69
N GLN A 39 32.00 -31.24 -5.65
CA GLN A 39 31.52 -31.53 -4.30
C GLN A 39 30.21 -30.77 -4.07
N ARG A 40 29.13 -31.49 -3.79
CA ARG A 40 27.79 -30.93 -3.49
C ARG A 40 27.87 -29.91 -2.32
N PRO A 41 27.36 -28.68 -2.46
CA PRO A 41 27.39 -27.71 -1.39
C PRO A 41 26.31 -28.03 -0.34
N ARG A 42 26.74 -28.08 0.91
CA ARG A 42 25.88 -28.18 2.09
C ARG A 42 24.97 -26.96 2.18
N ALA A 43 23.73 -27.17 2.54
CA ALA A 43 22.67 -26.16 2.75
C ALA A 43 23.05 -25.17 3.88
N GLY A 44 23.81 -24.14 3.55
CA GLY A 44 24.27 -23.11 4.50
C GLY A 44 24.70 -21.79 3.84
N THR A 45 24.89 -21.79 2.53
CA THR A 45 25.56 -20.68 1.84
C THR A 45 24.65 -19.50 1.46
N ALA A 46 23.33 -19.69 1.30
CA ALA A 46 22.40 -18.63 0.98
C ALA A 46 22.18 -17.66 2.18
N SER A 47 22.01 -18.20 3.38
CA SER A 47 21.86 -17.41 4.62
C SER A 47 23.10 -16.56 4.93
N SER A 48 24.30 -17.10 4.70
CA SER A 48 25.54 -16.36 4.92
C SER A 48 25.74 -15.20 3.96
N ARG A 49 25.38 -15.36 2.68
CA ARG A 49 25.47 -14.26 1.69
C ARG A 49 24.49 -13.15 1.98
N GLU A 50 23.29 -13.46 2.42
CA GLU A 50 22.25 -12.47 2.75
C GLU A 50 22.63 -11.69 4.01
N VAL A 51 23.15 -12.34 5.04
CA VAL A 51 23.67 -11.69 6.24
C VAL A 51 24.84 -10.76 5.90
N THR A 52 25.77 -11.21 5.05
CA THR A 52 26.90 -10.39 4.60
C THR A 52 26.43 -9.15 3.82
N ARG A 53 25.43 -9.29 2.93
CA ARG A 53 24.86 -8.19 2.17
C ARG A 53 24.18 -7.14 3.07
N ARG A 54 23.40 -7.60 4.08
CA ARG A 54 22.76 -6.73 5.06
C ARG A 54 23.80 -5.96 5.89
N ARG A 55 24.88 -6.62 6.31
CA ARG A 55 25.96 -5.99 7.05
C ARG A 55 26.70 -4.95 6.21
N GLN A 56 26.98 -5.27 4.95
CA GLN A 56 27.60 -4.33 4.01
C GLN A 56 26.75 -3.09 3.80
N LEU A 57 25.43 -3.23 3.60
CA LEU A 57 24.51 -2.10 3.48
C LEU A 57 24.48 -1.23 4.73
N TYR A 58 24.52 -1.84 5.92
CA TYR A 58 24.59 -1.11 7.18
C TYR A 58 25.88 -0.28 7.28
N ASP A 59 27.02 -0.85 6.91
CA ASP A 59 28.30 -0.17 6.88
C ASP A 59 28.34 1.00 5.86
N GLU A 60 27.66 0.84 4.73
CA GLU A 60 27.50 1.89 3.69
C GLU A 60 26.65 3.05 4.21
N ILE A 61 25.52 2.77 4.90
CA ILE A 61 24.69 3.80 5.52
C ILE A 61 25.48 4.56 6.57
N GLY A 62 26.16 3.86 7.48
CA GLY A 62 27.00 4.48 8.48
C GLY A 62 28.08 5.38 7.85
N SER A 63 28.76 4.90 6.83
CA SER A 63 29.77 5.65 6.10
C SER A 63 29.21 6.93 5.44
N PHE A 64 28.00 6.88 4.91
CA PHE A 64 27.31 8.04 4.34
C PHE A 64 27.00 9.08 5.43
N LEU A 65 26.42 8.65 6.56
CA LEU A 65 26.05 9.55 7.66
C LEU A 65 27.29 10.24 8.25
N PHE A 66 28.36 9.51 8.49
CA PHE A 66 29.62 10.06 9.00
C PHE A 66 30.34 10.98 7.99
N ALA A 67 30.29 10.66 6.69
CA ALA A 67 30.90 11.49 5.65
C ALA A 67 30.23 12.87 5.53
N HIS A 68 28.96 12.98 5.92
CA HIS A 68 28.19 14.22 5.87
C HIS A 68 27.96 14.86 7.25
N ASP A 69 28.61 14.36 8.31
CA ASP A 69 28.49 14.86 9.69
C ASP A 69 27.01 14.89 10.17
N LEU A 70 26.30 13.79 9.89
CA LEU A 70 24.87 13.63 10.23
C LEU A 70 24.71 12.80 11.50
N ASP A 71 23.73 13.17 12.34
CA ASP A 71 23.36 12.43 13.54
C ASP A 71 22.76 11.06 13.20
N LEU A 72 23.00 10.07 14.06
CA LEU A 72 22.45 8.73 13.94
C LEU A 72 20.96 8.69 14.36
N THR A 73 20.13 9.51 13.73
CA THR A 73 18.69 9.52 13.96
C THR A 73 17.96 8.51 13.06
N PRO A 74 16.78 7.99 13.45
CA PRO A 74 15.98 7.12 12.60
C PRO A 74 15.63 7.75 11.25
N ILE A 75 15.44 9.07 11.20
CA ILE A 75 15.12 9.83 9.98
C ILE A 75 16.32 9.82 9.04
N ASN A 76 17.51 10.20 9.52
CA ASN A 76 18.73 10.23 8.72
C ASN A 76 19.08 8.83 8.21
N PHE A 77 18.88 7.80 9.05
CA PHE A 77 19.09 6.42 8.64
C PHE A 77 18.13 5.99 7.53
N SER A 78 16.84 6.32 7.64
CA SER A 78 15.82 5.98 6.63
C SER A 78 16.11 6.66 5.29
N VAL A 79 16.39 7.95 5.30
CA VAL A 79 16.70 8.72 4.08
C VAL A 79 17.99 8.23 3.41
N ALA A 80 19.02 7.90 4.19
CA ALA A 80 20.26 7.33 3.68
C ALA A 80 20.03 5.90 3.10
N LEU A 81 19.20 5.09 3.72
CA LEU A 81 18.80 3.76 3.22
C LEU A 81 18.09 3.89 1.87
N ASP A 82 17.09 4.78 1.77
CA ASP A 82 16.34 5.02 0.54
C ASP A 82 17.24 5.49 -0.60
N TYR A 83 18.19 6.35 -0.30
CA TYR A 83 19.20 6.83 -1.26
C TYR A 83 20.12 5.70 -1.76
N LEU A 84 20.68 4.92 -0.85
CA LEU A 84 21.67 3.88 -1.18
C LEU A 84 21.04 2.66 -1.85
N THR A 85 19.78 2.36 -1.54
CA THR A 85 19.05 1.26 -2.17
C THR A 85 18.31 1.66 -3.44
N GLY A 86 18.16 2.97 -3.71
CA GLY A 86 17.33 3.48 -4.81
C GLY A 86 15.83 3.20 -4.61
N ALA A 87 15.41 2.92 -3.38
CA ALA A 87 14.02 2.60 -3.06
C ALA A 87 13.08 3.79 -3.29
N ASN A 88 13.59 5.02 -3.17
CA ASN A 88 12.85 6.25 -3.39
C ASN A 88 13.55 7.16 -4.39
N ILE A 89 12.97 7.29 -5.59
CA ILE A 89 13.51 8.11 -6.69
C ILE A 89 13.55 9.60 -6.32
N GLY A 90 12.60 10.09 -5.49
CA GLY A 90 12.56 11.48 -5.04
C GLY A 90 13.72 11.80 -4.12
N VAL A 91 13.99 10.95 -3.13
CA VAL A 91 15.16 11.05 -2.23
C VAL A 91 16.46 10.99 -3.02
N GLU A 92 16.56 10.07 -3.97
CA GLU A 92 17.75 9.92 -4.82
C GLU A 92 18.04 11.19 -5.61
N LYS A 93 17.03 11.80 -6.23
CA LYS A 93 17.16 13.05 -6.98
C LYS A 93 17.54 14.22 -6.08
N ALA A 94 16.90 14.36 -4.92
CA ALA A 94 17.16 15.44 -3.98
C ALA A 94 18.59 15.40 -3.45
N ILE A 95 19.06 14.23 -3.01
CA ILE A 95 20.45 14.07 -2.52
C ILE A 95 21.47 14.31 -3.65
N ARG A 96 21.23 13.76 -4.85
CA ARG A 96 22.13 13.98 -5.99
C ARG A 96 22.23 15.44 -6.39
N ALA A 97 21.12 16.19 -6.37
CA ALA A 97 21.10 17.61 -6.68
C ALA A 97 22.01 18.40 -5.72
N VAL A 98 21.86 18.19 -4.39
CA VAL A 98 22.69 18.84 -3.38
C VAL A 98 24.16 18.46 -3.51
N LEU A 99 24.46 17.19 -3.79
CA LEU A 99 25.84 16.73 -3.99
C LEU A 99 26.48 17.32 -5.25
N MET A 100 25.74 17.50 -6.35
CA MET A 100 26.20 18.12 -7.58
C MET A 100 26.52 19.62 -7.41
N GLU A 101 25.72 20.34 -6.63
CA GLU A 101 25.89 21.74 -6.31
C GLU A 101 26.96 21.99 -5.22
N ARG A 102 27.66 20.97 -4.76
CA ARG A 102 28.58 20.99 -3.62
C ARG A 102 27.94 21.56 -2.34
N GLY A 103 26.62 21.41 -2.21
CA GLY A 103 25.88 21.79 -1.02
C GLY A 103 26.22 20.88 0.16
N LYS A 104 25.99 21.37 1.39
CA LYS A 104 26.12 20.56 2.60
C LYS A 104 24.77 19.91 2.90
N ILE A 105 24.79 18.59 3.09
CA ILE A 105 23.65 17.85 3.66
C ILE A 105 23.70 18.07 5.17
N THR A 106 22.60 18.55 5.76
CA THR A 106 22.48 18.81 7.20
C THR A 106 21.32 18.01 7.78
N ASN A 107 21.28 17.81 9.11
CA ASN A 107 20.18 17.11 9.79
C ASN A 107 18.82 17.74 9.47
N GLY A 108 18.69 19.06 9.55
CA GLY A 108 17.45 19.77 9.21
C GLY A 108 17.05 19.63 7.74
N TRP A 109 18.01 19.56 6.83
CA TRP A 109 17.73 19.30 5.42
C TRP A 109 17.22 17.84 5.22
N MET A 110 17.82 16.87 5.89
CA MET A 110 17.37 15.47 5.87
C MET A 110 15.93 15.33 6.41
N GLU A 111 15.59 16.05 7.48
CA GLU A 111 14.23 16.13 8.01
C GLU A 111 13.25 16.73 7.01
N THR A 112 13.65 17.80 6.30
CA THR A 112 12.83 18.42 5.26
C THR A 112 12.56 17.46 4.11
N VAL A 113 13.59 16.78 3.60
CA VAL A 113 13.45 15.77 2.55
C VAL A 113 12.54 14.62 3.00
N ALA A 114 12.69 14.14 4.23
CA ALA A 114 11.82 13.11 4.79
C ALA A 114 10.36 13.59 4.94
N ALA A 115 10.14 14.85 5.29
CA ALA A 115 8.81 15.43 5.40
C ALA A 115 8.16 15.66 4.03
N GLU A 116 8.91 16.14 3.04
CA GLU A 116 8.44 16.32 1.66
C GLU A 116 8.06 14.98 1.04
N GLN A 117 8.85 13.94 1.25
CA GLN A 117 8.55 12.60 0.74
C GLN A 117 7.36 11.95 1.45
N ARG A 118 7.12 12.26 2.73
CA ARG A 118 5.89 11.85 3.42
C ARG A 118 4.67 12.62 2.95
N ALA A 119 4.84 13.87 2.51
CA ALA A 119 3.77 14.68 1.91
C ALA A 119 3.44 14.24 0.48
N ASP A 120 4.43 13.73 -0.27
CA ASP A 120 4.26 13.11 -1.60
C ASP A 120 3.83 11.64 -1.53
N GLU A 121 3.90 10.99 -0.39
CA GLU A 121 3.17 9.74 -0.17
C GLU A 121 1.68 10.06 -0.24
N VAL A 122 1.14 9.91 -1.45
CA VAL A 122 -0.30 9.95 -1.70
C VAL A 122 -0.93 8.95 -0.73
N THR A 123 -1.38 9.44 0.41
CA THR A 123 -2.07 8.57 1.36
C THR A 123 -3.32 8.03 0.68
N PRO A 124 -3.72 6.78 0.94
CA PRO A 124 -4.98 6.25 0.41
C PRO A 124 -6.16 7.18 0.66
N GLU A 125 -6.12 7.92 1.76
CA GLU A 125 -7.10 8.93 2.15
C GLU A 125 -7.06 10.18 1.25
N SER A 126 -5.87 10.70 0.94
CA SER A 126 -5.73 11.85 0.03
C SER A 126 -6.09 11.45 -1.41
N LEU A 127 -5.77 10.21 -1.81
CA LEU A 127 -6.16 9.64 -3.09
C LEU A 127 -7.68 9.42 -3.15
N ALA A 128 -8.30 8.89 -2.09
CA ALA A 128 -9.75 8.73 -2.00
C ALA A 128 -10.47 10.08 -2.08
N ASN A 129 -10.03 11.08 -1.31
CA ASN A 129 -10.58 12.43 -1.35
C ASN A 129 -10.39 13.14 -2.70
N MET A 130 -9.26 12.93 -3.37
CA MET A 130 -9.06 13.41 -4.74
C MET A 130 -10.02 12.73 -5.72
N LEU A 131 -10.25 11.43 -5.54
CA LEU A 131 -11.15 10.66 -6.38
C LEU A 131 -12.60 11.09 -6.22
N ASP A 132 -13.07 11.23 -4.98
CA ASP A 132 -14.41 11.70 -4.67
C ASP A 132 -14.67 13.09 -5.28
N LYS A 133 -13.69 14.00 -5.19
CA LYS A 133 -13.76 15.32 -5.85
C LYS A 133 -13.77 15.22 -7.38
N VAL A 134 -12.99 14.32 -7.97
CA VAL A 134 -13.00 14.10 -9.41
C VAL A 134 -14.34 13.50 -9.85
N GLU A 135 -14.89 12.57 -9.10
CA GLU A 135 -16.21 11.98 -9.39
C GLU A 135 -17.34 12.99 -9.26
N GLU A 136 -17.32 13.85 -8.24
CA GLU A 136 -18.27 14.93 -8.06
C GLU A 136 -18.19 15.93 -9.20
N ASN A 137 -17.00 16.40 -9.57
CA ASN A 137 -16.78 17.30 -10.69
C ASN A 137 -17.21 16.69 -12.02
N LEU A 138 -16.95 15.40 -12.26
CA LEU A 138 -17.38 14.69 -13.46
C LEU A 138 -18.91 14.52 -13.52
N THR A 139 -19.53 14.28 -12.38
CA THR A 139 -21.00 14.18 -12.29
C THR A 139 -21.65 15.52 -12.59
N GLN A 140 -21.13 16.62 -12.05
CA GLN A 140 -21.58 17.99 -12.34
C GLN A 140 -21.33 18.34 -13.80
N PHE A 141 -20.14 18.03 -14.33
CA PHE A 141 -19.80 18.31 -15.73
C PHE A 141 -20.70 17.53 -16.69
N THR A 142 -20.97 16.24 -16.42
CA THR A 142 -21.89 15.43 -17.24
C THR A 142 -23.32 15.95 -17.19
N GLY A 143 -23.78 16.46 -16.04
CA GLY A 143 -25.08 17.12 -15.88
C GLY A 143 -25.19 18.38 -16.74
N LEU A 144 -24.22 19.28 -16.65
CA LEU A 144 -24.17 20.53 -17.43
C LEU A 144 -24.09 20.23 -18.95
N MET A 145 -23.33 19.22 -19.35
CA MET A 145 -23.22 18.83 -20.76
C MET A 145 -24.50 18.19 -21.28
N HIS A 146 -25.24 17.45 -20.47
CA HIS A 146 -26.56 16.91 -20.83
C HIS A 146 -27.59 18.03 -21.05
N GLU A 147 -27.58 19.04 -20.16
CA GLU A 147 -28.46 20.20 -20.25
C GLU A 147 -28.13 21.06 -21.49
N SER A 148 -26.85 21.33 -21.74
CA SER A 148 -26.33 22.02 -22.90
C SER A 148 -26.70 21.29 -24.23
N ARG A 149 -26.55 19.96 -24.21
CA ARG A 149 -26.94 19.12 -25.35
C ARG A 149 -28.42 19.18 -25.66
N ASN A 150 -29.27 19.07 -24.65
CA ASN A 150 -30.72 19.11 -24.83
C ASN A 150 -31.14 20.49 -25.34
N SER A 151 -30.60 21.57 -24.79
CA SER A 151 -30.82 22.94 -25.25
C SER A 151 -30.37 23.12 -26.71
N ALA A 152 -29.18 22.61 -27.10
CA ALA A 152 -28.69 22.70 -28.47
C ALA A 152 -29.53 21.89 -29.44
N LYS A 153 -30.06 20.72 -29.05
CA LYS A 153 -30.95 19.88 -29.85
C LYS A 153 -32.29 20.53 -30.04
N ASP A 154 -32.87 21.13 -28.98
CA ASP A 154 -34.16 21.82 -29.05
C ASP A 154 -34.07 23.09 -29.90
N TYR A 155 -32.97 23.85 -29.77
CA TYR A 155 -32.69 25.00 -30.65
C TYR A 155 -32.51 24.60 -32.12
N GLY A 156 -31.78 23.50 -32.37
CA GLY A 156 -31.57 22.95 -33.71
C GLY A 156 -32.88 22.50 -34.35
N ALA A 157 -33.78 21.85 -33.61
CA ALA A 157 -35.10 21.43 -34.05
C ALA A 157 -36.00 22.63 -34.35
N ALA A 158 -36.03 23.62 -33.46
CA ALA A 158 -36.84 24.85 -33.66
C ALA A 158 -36.38 25.66 -34.89
N LEU A 159 -35.05 25.80 -35.07
CA LEU A 159 -34.48 26.46 -36.24
C LEU A 159 -34.77 25.69 -37.54
N GLN A 160 -34.76 24.37 -37.51
CA GLN A 160 -35.05 23.53 -38.65
C GLN A 160 -36.52 23.60 -39.07
N GLU A 161 -37.45 23.72 -38.10
CA GLU A 161 -38.87 23.88 -38.32
C GLU A 161 -39.21 25.27 -38.87
N GLN A 162 -38.61 26.32 -38.33
CA GLN A 162 -38.72 27.68 -38.85
C GLN A 162 -38.13 27.81 -40.26
N ALA A 163 -36.97 27.17 -40.53
CA ALA A 163 -36.35 27.16 -41.84
C ALA A 163 -37.24 26.45 -42.91
N LYS A 164 -37.93 25.35 -42.52
CA LYS A 164 -38.91 24.68 -43.40
C LYS A 164 -40.09 25.59 -43.76
N GLY A 165 -40.67 26.29 -42.78
CA GLY A 165 -41.77 27.19 -42.99
C GLY A 165 -41.44 28.41 -43.88
N LEU A 166 -40.15 28.81 -43.88
CA LEU A 166 -39.66 29.91 -44.71
C LEU A 166 -39.30 29.48 -46.15
N ILE A 167 -38.87 28.23 -46.36
CA ILE A 167 -38.52 27.68 -47.67
C ILE A 167 -39.78 27.51 -48.59
N GLU A 168 -40.92 27.22 -47.95
CA GLU A 168 -42.20 27.10 -48.69
C GLU A 168 -42.72 28.44 -49.26
N GLY A 169 -42.10 29.57 -48.85
CA GLY A 169 -42.55 30.92 -49.24
C GLY A 169 -41.61 31.72 -50.16
N SER A 170 -40.35 31.31 -50.43
CA SER A 170 -39.44 32.13 -51.26
C SER A 170 -38.22 31.33 -51.73
N GLU A 171 -38.20 30.98 -53.02
CA GLU A 171 -37.19 30.14 -53.69
C GLU A 171 -35.79 30.80 -53.87
N ASN A 172 -35.54 32.08 -53.51
CA ASN A 172 -34.31 32.79 -53.87
C ASN A 172 -33.78 33.80 -52.85
N ASP A 173 -33.92 33.54 -51.55
CA ASP A 173 -33.36 34.44 -50.49
C ASP A 173 -31.99 33.97 -50.03
N PRO A 174 -30.90 34.74 -50.30
CA PRO A 174 -29.53 34.40 -49.87
C PRO A 174 -29.35 34.37 -48.34
N VAL A 175 -30.22 35.03 -47.58
CA VAL A 175 -30.22 35.03 -46.13
C VAL A 175 -30.70 33.66 -45.62
N LEU A 176 -31.70 33.09 -46.26
CA LEU A 176 -32.24 31.76 -45.93
C LEU A 176 -31.19 30.65 -46.15
N ALA A 177 -30.50 30.70 -47.28
CA ALA A 177 -29.42 29.74 -47.59
C ALA A 177 -28.29 29.80 -46.56
N ARG A 178 -27.98 31.01 -46.06
CA ARG A 178 -26.96 31.23 -45.02
C ARG A 178 -27.41 30.71 -43.64
N LEU A 179 -28.72 30.88 -43.32
CA LEU A 179 -29.30 30.37 -42.08
C LEU A 179 -29.30 28.85 -42.04
N VAL A 180 -29.70 28.19 -43.14
CA VAL A 180 -29.68 26.73 -43.31
C VAL A 180 -28.24 26.21 -43.18
N GLY A 181 -27.26 26.91 -43.78
CA GLY A 181 -25.83 26.56 -43.65
C GLY A 181 -25.33 26.61 -42.23
N LEU A 182 -25.68 27.68 -41.47
CA LEU A 182 -25.34 27.81 -40.05
C LEU A 182 -25.98 26.73 -39.18
N THR A 183 -27.26 26.42 -39.40
CA THR A 183 -27.98 25.35 -38.69
C THR A 183 -27.34 23.99 -38.94
N ARG A 184 -26.97 23.68 -40.17
CA ARG A 184 -26.28 22.43 -40.54
C ARG A 184 -24.91 22.34 -39.84
N SER A 185 -24.13 23.44 -39.84
CA SER A 185 -22.83 23.51 -39.13
C SER A 185 -23.01 23.34 -37.65
N MET A 186 -24.06 23.88 -37.02
CA MET A 186 -24.35 23.75 -35.60
C MET A 186 -24.75 22.31 -35.23
N VAL A 187 -25.57 21.65 -36.04
CA VAL A 187 -25.92 20.23 -35.85
C VAL A 187 -24.69 19.33 -35.95
N GLU A 188 -23.81 19.60 -36.92
CA GLU A 188 -22.54 18.84 -37.04
C GLU A 188 -21.63 19.01 -35.84
N LYS A 189 -21.44 20.26 -35.34
CA LYS A 189 -20.70 20.52 -34.13
C LYS A 189 -21.31 19.83 -32.91
N THR A 190 -22.63 19.83 -32.77
CA THR A 190 -23.34 19.14 -31.70
C THR A 190 -23.04 17.63 -31.71
N ARG A 191 -23.09 17.00 -32.91
CA ARG A 191 -22.73 15.58 -33.08
C ARG A 191 -21.26 15.29 -32.70
N GLN A 192 -20.34 16.20 -33.09
CA GLN A 192 -18.92 16.05 -32.69
C GLN A 192 -18.74 16.12 -31.19
N VAL A 193 -19.40 17.08 -30.53
CA VAL A 193 -19.38 17.20 -29.05
C VAL A 193 -20.00 15.95 -28.39
N GLU A 194 -21.10 15.43 -28.91
CA GLU A 194 -21.71 14.19 -28.42
C GLU A 194 -20.75 13.00 -28.49
N ASN A 195 -20.03 12.85 -29.60
CA ASN A 195 -19.08 11.77 -29.80
C ASN A 195 -17.86 11.91 -28.83
N GLN A 196 -17.35 13.13 -28.68
CA GLN A 196 -16.27 13.41 -27.71
C GLN A 196 -16.70 13.13 -26.28
N LEU A 197 -17.93 13.51 -25.92
CA LEU A 197 -18.48 13.25 -24.60
C LEU A 197 -18.60 11.75 -24.31
N ARG A 198 -19.09 10.97 -25.27
CA ARG A 198 -19.18 9.51 -25.16
C ARG A 198 -17.81 8.87 -24.96
N GLU A 199 -16.81 9.34 -25.68
CA GLU A 199 -15.45 8.82 -25.56
C GLU A 199 -14.83 9.19 -24.22
N ASN A 200 -14.99 10.44 -23.77
CA ASN A 200 -14.55 10.87 -22.45
C ASN A 200 -15.23 10.07 -21.32
N GLN A 201 -16.53 9.79 -21.44
CA GLN A 201 -17.24 8.96 -20.46
C GLN A 201 -16.66 7.53 -20.38
N LYS A 202 -16.32 6.93 -21.53
CA LYS A 202 -15.68 5.60 -21.56
C LYS A 202 -14.30 5.63 -20.89
N GLN A 203 -13.49 6.64 -21.21
CA GLN A 203 -12.15 6.80 -20.63
C GLN A 203 -12.22 7.02 -19.11
N THR A 204 -13.16 7.85 -18.65
CA THR A 204 -13.39 8.08 -17.22
C THR A 204 -13.80 6.81 -16.50
N LYS A 205 -14.73 6.03 -17.07
CA LYS A 205 -15.15 4.75 -16.50
C LYS A 205 -14.00 3.74 -16.44
N ALA A 206 -13.16 3.68 -17.47
CA ALA A 206 -11.98 2.82 -17.50
C ALA A 206 -10.95 3.24 -16.44
N LEU A 207 -10.71 4.55 -16.32
CA LEU A 207 -9.78 5.09 -15.33
C LEU A 207 -10.27 4.82 -13.90
N LYS A 208 -11.57 5.03 -13.61
CA LYS A 208 -12.18 4.71 -12.32
C LYS A 208 -12.00 3.22 -11.97
N SER A 209 -12.28 2.33 -12.93
CA SER A 209 -12.11 0.88 -12.73
C SER A 209 -10.64 0.50 -12.46
N SER A 210 -9.69 1.09 -13.20
CA SER A 210 -8.26 0.86 -12.99
C SER A 210 -7.81 1.34 -11.62
N LEU A 211 -8.33 2.45 -11.18
CA LEU A 211 -8.01 3.05 -9.89
C LEU A 211 -8.60 2.26 -8.72
N GLU A 212 -9.85 1.80 -8.82
CA GLU A 212 -10.44 0.88 -7.82
C GLU A 212 -9.64 -0.42 -7.73
N THR A 213 -9.16 -0.93 -8.87
CA THR A 213 -8.31 -2.12 -8.90
C THR A 213 -6.97 -1.86 -8.21
N ALA A 214 -6.32 -0.73 -8.51
CA ALA A 214 -5.07 -0.33 -7.87
C ALA A 214 -5.25 -0.10 -6.36
N ARG A 215 -6.34 0.55 -5.95
CA ARG A 215 -6.70 0.74 -4.54
C ARG A 215 -6.88 -0.59 -3.81
N ARG A 216 -7.66 -1.51 -4.39
CA ARG A 216 -7.84 -2.85 -3.82
C ARG A 216 -6.51 -3.59 -3.68
N ALA A 217 -5.65 -3.51 -4.68
CA ALA A 217 -4.32 -4.12 -4.62
C ALA A 217 -3.43 -3.49 -3.54
N ALA A 218 -3.58 -2.18 -3.27
CA ALA A 218 -2.84 -1.47 -2.24
C ALA A 218 -3.38 -1.69 -0.81
N GLU A 219 -4.68 -1.94 -0.66
CA GLU A 219 -5.37 -2.03 0.64
C GLU A 219 -5.67 -3.47 1.09
N HIS A 220 -5.62 -4.45 0.19
CA HIS A 220 -5.95 -5.84 0.51
C HIS A 220 -4.75 -6.78 0.36
N ASP A 221 -4.75 -7.81 1.19
CA ASP A 221 -3.83 -8.94 1.06
C ASP A 221 -4.27 -9.83 -0.11
N HIS A 222 -3.37 -10.09 -1.05
CA HIS A 222 -3.65 -10.82 -2.28
C HIS A 222 -4.02 -12.29 -2.07
N LEU A 223 -3.56 -12.89 -0.96
CA LEU A 223 -3.80 -14.30 -0.67
C LEU A 223 -5.17 -14.52 -0.02
N THR A 224 -5.49 -13.72 0.99
CA THR A 224 -6.69 -13.91 1.83
C THR A 224 -7.87 -13.03 1.41
N GLY A 225 -7.61 -11.94 0.67
CA GLY A 225 -8.60 -10.93 0.32
C GLY A 225 -9.01 -10.02 1.47
N LEU A 226 -8.46 -10.22 2.68
CA LEU A 226 -8.67 -9.32 3.81
C LEU A 226 -7.96 -7.98 3.61
N PRO A 227 -8.40 -6.90 4.28
CA PRO A 227 -7.58 -5.71 4.41
C PRO A 227 -6.16 -6.05 4.87
N ASN A 228 -5.17 -5.37 4.31
CA ASN A 228 -3.78 -5.53 4.73
C ASN A 228 -3.48 -4.65 5.96
N ARG A 229 -2.27 -4.75 6.49
CA ARG A 229 -1.79 -3.96 7.62
C ARG A 229 -2.04 -2.46 7.45
N ARG A 230 -1.72 -1.91 6.25
CA ARG A 230 -1.85 -0.47 5.97
C ARG A 230 -3.31 -0.01 6.02
N ALA A 231 -4.22 -0.76 5.43
CA ALA A 231 -5.65 -0.48 5.49
C ALA A 231 -6.19 -0.55 6.93
N PHE A 232 -5.74 -1.54 7.70
CA PHE A 232 -6.10 -1.68 9.11
C PHE A 232 -5.67 -0.48 9.96
N GLU A 233 -4.45 0.03 9.77
CA GLU A 233 -3.95 1.20 10.50
C GLU A 233 -4.80 2.46 10.21
N GLY A 234 -5.34 2.61 8.99
CA GLY A 234 -6.30 3.64 8.64
C GLY A 234 -7.62 3.49 9.41
N VAL A 235 -8.21 2.30 9.35
CA VAL A 235 -9.44 1.97 10.08
C VAL A 235 -9.29 2.18 11.59
N LEU A 236 -8.18 1.73 12.17
CA LEU A 236 -7.91 1.90 13.61
C LEU A 236 -7.94 3.39 14.02
N ARG A 237 -7.29 4.26 13.25
CA ARG A 237 -7.29 5.71 13.53
C ARG A 237 -8.68 6.31 13.49
N GLU A 238 -9.48 5.93 12.52
CA GLU A 238 -10.86 6.44 12.38
C GLU A 238 -11.77 5.92 13.49
N GLU A 239 -11.72 4.62 13.78
CA GLU A 239 -12.51 4.00 14.84
C GLU A 239 -12.16 4.56 16.24
N VAL A 240 -10.91 4.95 16.48
CA VAL A 240 -10.51 5.65 17.72
C VAL A 240 -11.21 7.00 17.86
N LYS A 241 -11.31 7.78 16.78
CA LYS A 241 -12.03 9.06 16.82
C LYS A 241 -13.50 8.83 17.13
N VAL A 242 -14.14 7.94 16.35
CA VAL A 242 -15.55 7.63 16.52
C VAL A 242 -15.85 7.11 17.92
N ALA A 243 -15.05 6.18 18.44
CA ALA A 243 -15.22 5.63 19.77
C ALA A 243 -15.08 6.69 20.88
N ARG A 244 -14.10 7.60 20.75
CA ARG A 244 -13.95 8.73 21.70
C ARG A 244 -15.10 9.72 21.65
N GLU A 245 -15.60 10.05 20.46
CA GLU A 245 -16.72 10.98 20.28
C GLU A 245 -18.04 10.40 20.79
N GLN A 246 -18.25 9.10 20.62
CA GLN A 246 -19.49 8.43 21.01
C GLN A 246 -19.44 7.82 22.41
N GLY A 247 -18.26 7.84 23.07
CA GLY A 247 -18.08 7.22 24.38
C GLY A 247 -18.21 5.69 24.33
N GLU A 248 -17.93 5.08 23.17
CA GLU A 248 -17.97 3.64 22.97
C GLU A 248 -16.64 2.97 23.33
N MET A 249 -16.68 1.72 23.77
CA MET A 249 -15.48 0.92 23.98
C MET A 249 -14.84 0.53 22.64
N LEU A 250 -13.51 0.40 22.65
CA LEU A 250 -12.77 -0.06 21.47
C LEU A 250 -11.66 -1.02 21.92
N SER A 251 -11.66 -2.22 21.38
CA SER A 251 -10.68 -3.25 21.70
C SER A 251 -10.03 -3.81 20.46
N VAL A 252 -8.78 -4.22 20.56
CA VAL A 252 -7.99 -4.81 19.47
C VAL A 252 -7.47 -6.18 19.89
N ALA A 253 -7.55 -7.15 18.98
CA ALA A 253 -6.93 -8.46 19.13
C ALA A 253 -5.81 -8.64 18.10
N PHE A 254 -4.69 -9.21 18.53
CA PHE A 254 -3.60 -9.66 17.68
C PHE A 254 -3.55 -11.19 17.73
N CYS A 255 -3.67 -11.84 16.58
CA CYS A 255 -3.78 -13.30 16.45
C CYS A 255 -2.63 -13.83 15.58
N ASP A 256 -2.13 -15.02 15.90
CA ASP A 256 -1.08 -15.67 15.14
C ASP A 256 -1.29 -17.19 15.14
N ILE A 257 -1.10 -17.82 13.98
CA ILE A 257 -1.32 -19.24 13.77
C ILE A 257 -0.22 -20.06 14.44
N ASP A 258 -0.62 -20.90 15.36
CA ASP A 258 0.34 -21.74 16.10
C ASP A 258 1.06 -22.72 15.17
N HIS A 259 2.38 -22.73 15.26
CA HIS A 259 3.25 -23.64 14.51
C HIS A 259 3.08 -23.57 12.97
N PHE A 260 2.71 -22.41 12.41
CA PHE A 260 2.46 -22.25 10.96
C PHE A 260 3.66 -22.66 10.11
N LYS A 261 4.87 -22.37 10.56
CA LYS A 261 6.09 -22.87 9.90
C LYS A 261 6.12 -24.38 9.77
N ASN A 262 5.75 -25.13 10.82
CA ASN A 262 5.67 -26.59 10.79
C ASN A 262 4.65 -27.08 9.76
N ILE A 263 3.52 -26.38 9.64
CA ILE A 263 2.50 -26.69 8.61
C ILE A 263 3.11 -26.57 7.22
N ASN A 264 3.84 -25.47 6.94
CA ASN A 264 4.52 -25.28 5.66
C ASN A 264 5.61 -26.32 5.41
N ASP A 265 6.43 -26.59 6.42
CA ASP A 265 7.57 -27.53 6.29
C ASP A 265 7.08 -28.99 6.08
N THR A 266 5.94 -29.36 6.67
CA THR A 266 5.38 -30.73 6.58
C THR A 266 4.48 -30.92 5.36
N HIS A 267 3.64 -29.92 5.03
CA HIS A 267 2.57 -30.06 4.05
C HIS A 267 2.74 -29.19 2.80
N GLY A 268 3.83 -28.40 2.75
CA GLY A 268 4.13 -27.48 1.66
C GLY A 268 3.39 -26.14 1.74
N HIS A 269 3.93 -25.10 1.10
CA HIS A 269 3.40 -23.74 1.11
C HIS A 269 1.98 -23.64 0.56
N ASP A 270 1.62 -24.40 -0.46
CA ASP A 270 0.25 -24.43 -1.00
C ASP A 270 -0.79 -24.85 0.03
N THR A 271 -0.42 -25.71 0.98
CA THR A 271 -1.29 -26.13 2.07
C THR A 271 -1.37 -25.05 3.13
N GLY A 272 -0.24 -24.41 3.47
CA GLY A 272 -0.21 -23.26 4.35
C GLY A 272 -1.08 -22.10 3.83
N ASP A 273 -1.02 -21.81 2.54
CA ASP A 273 -1.87 -20.79 1.89
C ASP A 273 -3.35 -21.11 2.01
N ARG A 274 -3.73 -22.40 1.91
CA ARG A 274 -5.13 -22.83 2.15
C ARG A 274 -5.54 -22.67 3.60
N VAL A 275 -4.64 -22.95 4.55
CA VAL A 275 -4.89 -22.72 5.98
C VAL A 275 -5.10 -21.23 6.26
N LEU A 276 -4.25 -20.36 5.70
CA LEU A 276 -4.42 -18.91 5.81
C LEU A 276 -5.77 -18.43 5.28
N LYS A 277 -6.17 -18.87 4.08
CA LYS A 277 -7.48 -18.55 3.49
C LYS A 277 -8.64 -19.08 4.34
N PHE A 278 -8.49 -20.26 4.92
CA PHE A 278 -9.51 -20.85 5.75
C PHE A 278 -9.71 -20.06 7.05
N ILE A 279 -8.62 -19.70 7.74
CA ILE A 279 -8.65 -18.89 8.97
C ILE A 279 -9.19 -17.49 8.68
N ALA A 280 -8.73 -16.84 7.60
CA ALA A 280 -9.29 -15.58 7.15
C ALA A 280 -10.82 -15.64 6.99
N GLY A 281 -11.34 -16.72 6.38
CA GLY A 281 -12.76 -16.93 6.24
C GLY A 281 -13.51 -17.17 7.56
N LEU A 282 -12.86 -17.78 8.56
CA LEU A 282 -13.45 -17.94 9.91
C LEU A 282 -13.51 -16.60 10.64
N LEU A 283 -12.42 -15.83 10.63
CA LEU A 283 -12.36 -14.52 11.25
C LEU A 283 -13.34 -13.53 10.61
N THR A 284 -13.48 -13.58 9.27
CA THR A 284 -14.47 -12.76 8.55
C THR A 284 -15.92 -13.09 8.96
N LYS A 285 -16.24 -14.36 9.20
CA LYS A 285 -17.59 -14.73 9.66
C LYS A 285 -17.93 -14.21 11.06
N ALA A 286 -16.92 -14.03 11.88
CA ALA A 286 -17.04 -13.42 13.21
C ALA A 286 -17.07 -11.87 13.13
N SER A 287 -16.76 -11.27 11.97
CA SER A 287 -16.78 -9.83 11.75
C SER A 287 -18.18 -9.33 11.36
N ASN A 288 -18.44 -8.07 11.66
CA ASN A 288 -19.64 -7.32 11.27
C ASN A 288 -19.26 -5.84 11.10
N ASP A 289 -20.24 -4.96 10.90
CA ASP A 289 -20.01 -3.51 10.72
C ASP A 289 -19.27 -2.83 11.89
N ARG A 290 -19.17 -3.50 13.04
CA ARG A 290 -18.46 -3.04 14.24
C ARG A 290 -17.21 -3.88 14.56
N CYS A 291 -16.88 -4.84 13.72
CA CYS A 291 -15.70 -5.69 13.89
C CYS A 291 -14.94 -5.79 12.57
N HIS A 292 -13.75 -5.19 12.53
CA HIS A 292 -12.88 -5.20 11.36
C HIS A 292 -11.79 -6.26 11.52
N VAL A 293 -11.52 -6.99 10.44
CA VAL A 293 -10.49 -8.02 10.40
C VAL A 293 -9.49 -7.69 9.30
N ALA A 294 -8.19 -7.88 9.57
CA ALA A 294 -7.13 -7.68 8.58
C ALA A 294 -6.01 -8.72 8.75
N ARG A 295 -5.26 -8.94 7.69
CA ARG A 295 -4.00 -9.68 7.75
C ARG A 295 -2.86 -8.71 7.98
N HIS A 296 -2.18 -8.87 9.14
CA HIS A 296 -1.12 -7.95 9.57
C HIS A 296 0.27 -8.37 9.05
N GLY A 297 0.51 -9.68 8.96
CA GLY A 297 1.78 -10.26 8.54
C GLY A 297 1.61 -11.61 7.85
N GLY A 298 2.67 -12.39 7.77
CA GLY A 298 2.67 -13.70 7.11
C GLY A 298 1.59 -14.65 7.65
N GLU A 299 1.57 -14.87 8.94
CA GLU A 299 0.66 -15.75 9.67
C GLU A 299 -0.16 -15.01 10.74
N GLU A 300 -0.07 -13.67 10.74
CA GLU A 300 -0.63 -12.78 11.73
C GLU A 300 -1.90 -12.10 11.23
N PHE A 301 -2.91 -12.05 12.07
CA PHE A 301 -4.19 -11.38 11.84
C PHE A 301 -4.47 -10.40 12.98
N VAL A 302 -5.21 -9.35 12.68
CA VAL A 302 -5.69 -8.37 13.66
C VAL A 302 -7.19 -8.22 13.54
N MET A 303 -7.85 -8.00 14.69
CA MET A 303 -9.28 -7.73 14.76
C MET A 303 -9.51 -6.49 15.61
N LEU A 304 -10.42 -5.62 15.18
CA LEU A 304 -10.81 -4.41 15.91
C LEU A 304 -12.30 -4.49 16.25
N PHE A 305 -12.65 -4.29 17.50
CA PHE A 305 -14.02 -4.43 18.01
C PHE A 305 -14.50 -3.10 18.58
N ARG A 306 -15.41 -2.41 17.88
CA ARG A 306 -16.09 -1.25 18.40
C ARG A 306 -17.31 -1.65 19.23
N GLY A 307 -17.51 -1.01 20.37
CA GLY A 307 -18.61 -1.25 21.30
C GLY A 307 -18.41 -2.49 22.17
N LYS A 308 -17.20 -3.11 22.18
CA LYS A 308 -16.87 -4.23 23.06
C LYS A 308 -15.73 -3.86 23.99
N THR A 309 -15.88 -4.25 25.25
CA THR A 309 -14.77 -4.25 26.23
C THR A 309 -13.70 -5.27 25.81
N ALA A 310 -12.52 -5.14 26.36
CA ALA A 310 -11.44 -6.10 26.08
C ALA A 310 -11.77 -7.52 26.54
N ALA A 311 -12.56 -7.68 27.59
CA ALA A 311 -13.07 -8.99 28.04
C ALA A 311 -14.04 -9.61 27.03
N GLU A 312 -15.03 -8.85 26.57
CA GLU A 312 -15.98 -9.31 25.55
C GLU A 312 -15.31 -9.60 24.19
N ALA A 313 -14.29 -8.82 23.83
CA ALA A 313 -13.47 -9.10 22.66
C ALA A 313 -12.65 -10.38 22.83
N CYS A 314 -12.09 -10.61 24.03
CA CYS A 314 -11.39 -11.84 24.39
C CYS A 314 -12.30 -13.07 24.22
N GLU A 315 -13.53 -13.04 24.74
CA GLU A 315 -14.52 -14.11 24.60
C GLU A 315 -14.89 -14.35 23.12
N ALA A 316 -15.08 -13.28 22.34
CA ALA A 316 -15.38 -13.38 20.92
C ALA A 316 -14.24 -14.06 20.13
N VAL A 317 -12.98 -13.68 20.39
CA VAL A 317 -11.80 -14.28 19.76
C VAL A 317 -11.61 -15.73 20.21
N ASP A 318 -11.84 -16.03 21.50
CA ASP A 318 -11.70 -17.36 22.04
C ASP A 318 -12.74 -18.33 21.46
N SER A 319 -13.97 -17.88 21.24
CA SER A 319 -14.99 -18.65 20.53
C SER A 319 -14.55 -19.06 19.11
N VAL A 320 -13.91 -18.14 18.37
CA VAL A 320 -13.36 -18.45 17.02
C VAL A 320 -12.20 -19.43 17.10
N ARG A 321 -11.32 -19.27 18.10
CA ARG A 321 -10.21 -20.19 18.37
C ARG A 321 -10.73 -21.60 18.67
N GLU A 322 -11.74 -21.74 19.51
CA GLU A 322 -12.35 -23.04 19.82
C GLU A 322 -12.99 -23.68 18.59
N ASP A 323 -13.74 -22.90 17.79
CA ASP A 323 -14.31 -23.40 16.53
C ASP A 323 -13.20 -23.92 15.59
N LEU A 324 -12.08 -23.23 15.45
CA LEU A 324 -10.93 -23.69 14.68
C LEU A 324 -10.34 -24.98 15.28
N ALA A 325 -10.07 -25.00 16.58
CA ALA A 325 -9.40 -26.12 17.27
C ALA A 325 -10.23 -27.43 17.24
N THR A 326 -11.54 -27.34 17.08
CA THR A 326 -12.44 -28.53 16.94
C THR A 326 -12.48 -29.08 15.51
N ARG A 327 -12.01 -28.33 14.53
CA ARG A 327 -12.09 -28.73 13.12
C ARG A 327 -10.91 -29.63 12.74
N SER A 328 -11.22 -30.71 12.03
CA SER A 328 -10.22 -31.57 11.42
C SER A 328 -9.99 -31.11 9.99
N LEU A 329 -8.82 -30.53 9.72
CA LEU A 329 -8.42 -30.13 8.38
C LEU A 329 -7.79 -31.34 7.64
N VAL A 330 -8.08 -31.44 6.36
CA VAL A 330 -7.53 -32.51 5.50
C VAL A 330 -6.69 -31.87 4.39
N ASN A 331 -5.49 -32.38 4.21
CA ASN A 331 -4.67 -32.00 3.09
C ASN A 331 -5.29 -32.57 1.80
N ARG A 332 -5.79 -31.69 0.95
CA ARG A 332 -6.46 -32.10 -0.31
C ARG A 332 -5.54 -32.75 -1.33
N THR A 333 -4.22 -32.61 -1.16
CA THR A 333 -3.24 -33.14 -2.12
C THR A 333 -3.01 -34.65 -1.92
N ASN A 334 -2.99 -35.11 -0.67
CA ASN A 334 -2.72 -36.50 -0.31
C ASN A 334 -3.86 -37.17 0.49
N GLY A 335 -4.91 -36.43 0.84
CA GLY A 335 -6.03 -36.94 1.63
C GLY A 335 -5.74 -37.17 3.12
N GLU A 336 -4.53 -36.83 3.59
CA GLU A 336 -4.14 -37.02 4.99
C GLU A 336 -4.77 -35.97 5.89
N ARG A 337 -5.12 -36.39 7.11
CA ARG A 337 -5.56 -35.47 8.16
C ARG A 337 -4.37 -34.66 8.65
N MET A 338 -4.53 -33.36 8.67
CA MET A 338 -3.56 -32.45 9.26
C MET A 338 -3.60 -32.54 10.79
N GLU A 339 -2.51 -32.24 11.45
CA GLU A 339 -2.50 -31.97 12.89
C GLU A 339 -3.48 -30.84 13.21
N ARG A 340 -3.90 -30.75 14.46
CA ARG A 340 -4.84 -29.69 14.88
C ARG A 340 -4.22 -28.33 14.64
N VAL A 341 -4.85 -27.56 13.77
CA VAL A 341 -4.50 -26.16 13.55
C VAL A 341 -5.19 -25.32 14.62
N SER A 342 -4.43 -24.49 15.29
CA SER A 342 -4.90 -23.51 16.27
C SER A 342 -4.25 -22.15 16.05
N PHE A 343 -4.75 -21.16 16.74
CA PHE A 343 -4.08 -19.88 16.84
C PHE A 343 -4.04 -19.42 18.30
N SER A 344 -3.07 -18.59 18.62
CA SER A 344 -3.00 -17.84 19.87
C SER A 344 -3.34 -16.39 19.62
N ALA A 345 -3.87 -15.69 20.63
CA ALA A 345 -4.20 -14.29 20.52
C ALA A 345 -3.92 -13.52 21.81
N GLY A 346 -3.68 -12.22 21.64
CA GLY A 346 -3.68 -11.26 22.72
C GLY A 346 -4.67 -10.14 22.45
N VAL A 347 -5.37 -9.65 23.46
CA VAL A 347 -6.40 -8.63 23.36
C VAL A 347 -6.08 -7.44 24.26
N ALA A 348 -6.27 -6.21 23.77
CA ALA A 348 -6.04 -5.00 24.52
C ALA A 348 -7.20 -4.00 24.34
N ASN A 349 -7.43 -3.19 25.39
CA ASN A 349 -8.31 -2.02 25.31
C ASN A 349 -7.56 -0.88 24.58
N VAL A 350 -8.07 -0.43 23.46
CA VAL A 350 -7.41 0.62 22.65
C VAL A 350 -7.44 1.97 23.36
N LEU A 351 -8.52 2.27 24.06
CA LEU A 351 -8.73 3.56 24.71
C LEU A 351 -7.98 3.72 26.04
N ALA A 352 -7.37 2.63 26.56
CA ALA A 352 -6.49 2.69 27.72
C ALA A 352 -5.13 3.34 27.40
N PHE A 353 -4.83 3.56 26.10
CA PHE A 353 -3.57 4.12 25.63
C PHE A 353 -3.79 5.45 24.90
N ASP A 354 -2.87 6.38 25.07
CA ASP A 354 -2.91 7.66 24.33
C ASP A 354 -2.68 7.45 22.84
N ASP A 355 -1.77 6.54 22.46
CA ASP A 355 -1.45 6.17 21.10
C ASP A 355 -2.01 4.75 20.79
N PRO A 356 -2.88 4.61 19.78
CA PRO A 356 -3.43 3.32 19.37
C PRO A 356 -2.37 2.27 19.00
N SER A 357 -1.18 2.70 18.56
CA SER A 357 -0.07 1.78 18.26
C SER A 357 0.49 1.10 19.52
N ARG A 358 0.35 1.72 20.71
CA ARG A 358 0.72 1.12 22.00
C ARG A 358 -0.26 0.01 22.38
N ALA A 359 -1.55 0.17 22.09
CA ALA A 359 -2.53 -0.88 22.29
C ALA A 359 -2.24 -2.12 21.43
N LEU A 360 -1.86 -1.92 20.16
CA LEU A 360 -1.40 -3.03 19.31
C LEU A 360 -0.18 -3.76 19.89
N LYS A 361 0.79 -3.02 20.39
CA LYS A 361 1.96 -3.61 21.06
C LYS A 361 1.59 -4.34 22.35
N ALA A 362 0.63 -3.84 23.11
CA ALA A 362 0.13 -4.50 24.31
C ALA A 362 -0.59 -5.83 23.96
N ALA A 363 -1.41 -5.83 22.92
CA ALA A 363 -2.02 -7.04 22.40
C ALA A 363 -0.97 -8.06 21.89
N ASP A 364 0.06 -7.61 21.19
CA ASP A 364 1.17 -8.47 20.74
C ASP A 364 1.96 -9.08 21.92
N ARG A 365 2.24 -8.30 22.97
CA ARG A 365 2.84 -8.84 24.20
C ARG A 365 1.96 -9.91 24.87
N ALA A 366 0.65 -9.71 24.92
CA ALA A 366 -0.29 -10.70 25.45
C ALA A 366 -0.33 -11.96 24.56
N LEU A 367 -0.26 -11.82 23.24
CA LEU A 367 -0.11 -12.93 22.31
C LEU A 367 1.18 -13.71 22.57
N TYR A 368 2.28 -13.01 22.78
CA TYR A 368 3.56 -13.65 23.13
C TYR A 368 3.44 -14.51 24.38
N LEU A 369 2.80 -13.99 25.46
CA LEU A 369 2.52 -14.76 26.67
C LEU A 369 1.60 -15.96 26.41
N ALA A 370 0.59 -15.82 25.56
CA ALA A 370 -0.26 -16.92 25.16
C ALA A 370 0.53 -18.04 24.49
N LYS A 371 1.50 -17.69 23.62
CA LYS A 371 2.40 -18.64 22.98
C LYS A 371 3.35 -19.34 23.98
N GLU A 372 3.93 -18.60 24.94
CA GLU A 372 4.81 -19.16 25.96
C GLU A 372 4.10 -20.13 26.91
N HIS A 373 2.87 -19.82 27.28
CA HIS A 373 2.09 -20.65 28.20
C HIS A 373 1.42 -21.86 27.54
N GLY A 374 1.81 -22.24 26.33
CA GLY A 374 1.39 -23.50 25.69
C GLY A 374 0.46 -23.32 24.51
N ARG A 375 0.36 -22.12 23.94
CA ARG A 375 -0.42 -21.82 22.74
C ARG A 375 -1.93 -22.11 22.83
N ASN A 376 -2.63 -22.02 21.71
CA ASN A 376 -4.06 -22.30 21.57
C ASN A 376 -4.89 -21.64 22.69
N ARG A 377 -4.71 -20.32 22.89
CA ARG A 377 -5.37 -19.54 23.93
C ARG A 377 -5.39 -18.06 23.62
N VAL A 378 -6.27 -17.35 24.30
CA VAL A 378 -6.39 -15.90 24.24
C VAL A 378 -5.99 -15.29 25.57
N TYR A 379 -5.15 -14.25 25.56
CA TYR A 379 -4.74 -13.51 26.74
C TYR A 379 -5.16 -12.06 26.66
N LEU A 380 -5.62 -11.55 27.78
CA LEU A 380 -5.92 -10.14 27.96
C LEU A 380 -4.62 -9.39 28.33
N ALA A 381 -4.32 -8.31 27.63
CA ALA A 381 -3.20 -7.44 27.98
C ALA A 381 -3.47 -6.73 29.32
N ALA A 382 -2.43 -6.56 30.12
CA ALA A 382 -2.48 -5.69 31.28
C ALA A 382 -2.68 -4.24 30.84
N GLU A 383 -3.54 -3.49 31.51
CA GLU A 383 -3.83 -2.07 31.22
C GLU A 383 -2.70 -1.11 31.65
N THR A 384 -1.63 -1.63 32.22
CA THR A 384 -0.47 -0.85 32.68
C THR A 384 0.79 -1.20 31.90
N ASP A 385 1.54 -0.16 31.54
CA ASP A 385 2.92 -0.24 31.00
C ASP A 385 3.87 -0.91 31.98
#